data_43154c0332ab316572a9301e52aea781
#
_entry.id   43154c0332ab316572a9301e52aea781
#
_cell.length_a   1.000
_cell.length_b   1.000
_cell.length_c   1.000
_cell.angle_alpha   90.00
_cell.angle_beta   90.00
_cell.angle_gamma   90.00
#
_symmetry.space_group_name_H-M   'P 1'
#
loop_
_entity.id
_entity.type
_entity.pdbx_description
1 polymer ?
#
loop_
_entity_poly.entity_id
_entity_poly.type
_entity_poly.pdbx_seq_one_letter_code
_entity_poly.pdbx_strand_id
1 'polypeptide(L)'
;MQVQDGMSGVVLTVNPGHTLHDAAKAMAERGVGAAVVVDPEQPGPGIVTERDVLNAVGAGHDPGSVKVAQYLSSNVTFAEPAWSLERAAEAMVKGSFRHLVVVDGADVVGVLSMRDIVRCWVQDGATADMPGPA
;
A
#
# COMPACT_ATOMS: atom_id res chain seq x y z
N MET A 1 -7.35 -1.76 18.44
CA MET A 1 -6.96 -2.61 17.29
C MET A 1 -5.59 -2.23 16.76
N GLN A 2 -4.87 -3.20 16.34
CA GLN A 2 -3.52 -3.03 15.80
C GLN A 2 -3.52 -3.22 14.28
N VAL A 3 -2.45 -2.78 13.66
CA VAL A 3 -2.22 -2.94 12.20
C VAL A 3 -2.40 -4.40 11.79
N GLN A 4 -1.85 -5.35 12.55
CA GLN A 4 -1.98 -6.78 12.25
C GLN A 4 -3.43 -7.28 12.21
N ASP A 5 -4.34 -6.60 12.89
CA ASP A 5 -5.76 -6.99 12.89
C ASP A 5 -6.48 -6.61 11.59
N GLY A 6 -5.99 -5.59 10.91
CA GLY A 6 -6.63 -5.07 9.70
C GLY A 6 -5.87 -5.29 8.40
N MET A 7 -4.58 -5.57 8.46
CA MET A 7 -3.77 -5.74 7.26
C MET A 7 -4.17 -6.96 6.44
N SER A 8 -3.89 -6.92 5.13
CA SER A 8 -3.91 -8.10 4.30
C SER A 8 -2.58 -8.84 4.44
N GLY A 9 -2.63 -10.11 4.83
CA GLY A 9 -1.46 -10.98 4.89
C GLY A 9 -1.11 -11.61 3.53
N VAL A 10 -2.00 -11.48 2.55
CA VAL A 10 -1.74 -11.92 1.18
C VAL A 10 -1.21 -10.73 0.41
N VAL A 11 0.10 -10.68 0.25
CA VAL A 11 0.79 -9.55 -0.37
C VAL A 11 0.95 -9.81 -1.86
N LEU A 12 0.38 -8.93 -2.68
CA LEU A 12 0.64 -8.94 -4.12
C LEU A 12 2.03 -8.37 -4.36
N THR A 13 2.87 -9.13 -5.04
CA THR A 13 4.22 -8.68 -5.41
C THR A 13 4.37 -8.60 -6.91
N VAL A 14 5.10 -7.59 -7.36
CA VAL A 14 5.49 -7.43 -8.76
C VAL A 14 6.99 -7.13 -8.82
N ASN A 15 7.61 -7.35 -9.96
CA ASN A 15 9.00 -7.03 -10.11
C ASN A 15 9.18 -5.74 -10.92
N PRO A 16 10.35 -5.06 -10.81
CA PRO A 16 10.56 -3.78 -11.48
C PRO A 16 10.46 -3.82 -13.01
N GLY A 17 10.67 -4.98 -13.60
CA GLY A 17 10.59 -5.19 -15.04
C GLY A 17 9.19 -5.39 -15.60
N HIS A 18 8.20 -5.59 -14.74
CA HIS A 18 6.79 -5.63 -15.15
C HIS A 18 6.35 -4.24 -15.63
N THR A 19 5.38 -4.21 -16.54
CA THR A 19 4.79 -2.94 -16.96
C THR A 19 3.77 -2.47 -15.93
N LEU A 20 3.43 -1.19 -15.97
CA LEU A 20 2.33 -0.66 -15.15
C LEU A 20 1.01 -1.34 -15.50
N HIS A 21 0.81 -1.73 -16.78
CA HIS A 21 -0.36 -2.49 -17.18
C HIS A 21 -0.43 -3.84 -16.46
N ASP A 22 0.70 -4.56 -16.39
CA ASP A 22 0.76 -5.83 -15.67
C ASP A 22 0.40 -5.66 -14.19
N ALA A 23 0.96 -4.64 -13.56
CA ALA A 23 0.66 -4.33 -12.15
C ALA A 23 -0.81 -3.96 -11.96
N ALA A 24 -1.35 -3.10 -12.82
CA ALA A 24 -2.75 -2.68 -12.77
C ALA A 24 -3.69 -3.86 -12.94
N LYS A 25 -3.41 -4.75 -13.89
CA LYS A 25 -4.19 -5.96 -14.11
C LYS A 25 -4.21 -6.86 -12.88
N ALA A 26 -3.04 -7.10 -12.29
CA ALA A 26 -2.94 -7.93 -11.09
C ALA A 26 -3.67 -7.30 -9.89
N MET A 27 -3.54 -6.00 -9.72
CA MET A 27 -4.26 -5.28 -8.66
C MET A 27 -5.78 -5.35 -8.87
N ALA A 28 -6.25 -5.13 -10.09
CA ALA A 28 -7.67 -5.19 -10.41
C ALA A 28 -8.25 -6.58 -10.18
N GLU A 29 -7.54 -7.62 -10.59
CA GLU A 29 -7.97 -9.01 -10.38
C GLU A 29 -8.10 -9.38 -8.90
N ARG A 30 -7.26 -8.80 -8.07
CA ARG A 30 -7.28 -9.05 -6.62
C ARG A 30 -8.12 -8.04 -5.83
N GLY A 31 -8.61 -6.99 -6.48
CA GLY A 31 -9.37 -5.94 -5.80
C GLY A 31 -8.56 -5.15 -4.80
N VAL A 32 -7.26 -4.95 -5.08
CA VAL A 32 -6.36 -4.18 -4.22
C VAL A 32 -5.81 -2.99 -4.98
N GLY A 33 -5.39 -1.96 -4.25
CA GLY A 33 -4.89 -0.71 -4.84
C GLY A 33 -3.38 -0.52 -4.75
N ALA A 34 -2.65 -1.55 -4.35
CA ALA A 34 -1.20 -1.47 -4.22
C ALA A 34 -0.55 -2.84 -4.42
N ALA A 35 0.69 -2.83 -4.89
CA ALA A 35 1.53 -4.02 -4.98
C ALA A 35 2.92 -3.69 -4.44
N VAL A 36 3.52 -4.63 -3.74
CA VAL A 36 4.89 -4.51 -3.25
C VAL A 36 5.83 -4.85 -4.39
N VAL A 37 6.84 -4.01 -4.57
CA VAL A 37 7.85 -4.20 -5.60
C VAL A 37 9.11 -4.75 -4.96
N VAL A 38 9.49 -5.95 -5.36
CA VAL A 38 10.70 -6.61 -4.86
C VAL A 38 11.79 -6.49 -5.90
N ASP A 39 12.84 -5.75 -5.58
CA ASP A 39 14.01 -5.56 -6.42
C ASP A 39 15.24 -5.99 -5.62
N PRO A 40 15.91 -7.09 -6.02
CA PRO A 40 17.09 -7.59 -5.31
C PRO A 40 18.25 -6.60 -5.28
N GLU A 41 18.26 -5.61 -6.17
CA GLU A 41 19.32 -4.59 -6.25
C GLU A 41 19.06 -3.39 -5.33
N GLN A 42 17.87 -3.34 -4.69
CA GLN A 42 17.52 -2.26 -3.78
C GLN A 42 17.55 -2.72 -2.33
N PRO A 43 17.84 -1.81 -1.38
CA PRO A 43 17.97 -2.19 0.03
C PRO A 43 16.66 -2.55 0.73
N GLY A 44 15.52 -2.34 0.08
CA GLY A 44 14.21 -2.68 0.66
C GLY A 44 13.13 -2.70 -0.39
N PRO A 45 11.92 -3.14 -0.02
CA PRO A 45 10.81 -3.18 -0.95
C PRO A 45 10.32 -1.79 -1.31
N GLY A 46 9.87 -1.64 -2.56
CA GLY A 46 9.14 -0.48 -3.01
C GLY A 46 7.64 -0.77 -3.03
N ILE A 47 6.87 0.22 -3.43
CA ILE A 47 5.42 0.07 -3.60
C ILE A 47 4.99 0.77 -4.88
N VAL A 48 4.10 0.14 -5.63
CA VAL A 48 3.39 0.74 -6.75
C VAL A 48 1.90 0.73 -6.43
N THR A 49 1.22 1.83 -6.70
CA THR A 49 -0.17 2.01 -6.32
C THR A 49 -1.04 2.37 -7.52
N GLU A 50 -2.35 2.28 -7.33
CA GLU A 50 -3.33 2.75 -8.33
C GLU A 50 -3.11 4.21 -8.70
N ARG A 51 -2.64 5.05 -7.75
CA ARG A 51 -2.31 6.45 -8.03
C ARG A 51 -1.15 6.58 -9.02
N ASP A 52 -0.15 5.71 -8.92
CA ASP A 52 0.98 5.69 -9.86
C ASP A 52 0.49 5.39 -11.28
N VAL A 53 -0.43 4.45 -11.40
CA VAL A 53 -1.06 4.11 -12.69
C VAL A 53 -1.83 5.32 -13.23
N LEU A 54 -2.63 5.95 -12.38
CA LEU A 54 -3.39 7.15 -12.75
C LEU A 54 -2.46 8.28 -13.21
N ASN A 55 -1.38 8.51 -12.47
CA ASN A 55 -0.41 9.56 -12.80
C ASN A 55 0.26 9.30 -14.16
N ALA A 56 0.58 8.06 -14.45
CA ALA A 56 1.18 7.68 -15.73
C ALA A 56 0.22 7.96 -16.90
N VAL A 57 -1.03 7.54 -16.75
CA VAL A 57 -2.08 7.77 -17.75
C VAL A 57 -2.31 9.27 -17.93
N GLY A 58 -2.42 10.02 -16.83
CA GLY A 58 -2.62 11.47 -16.85
C GLY A 58 -1.46 12.22 -17.50
N ALA A 59 -0.24 11.70 -17.42
CA ALA A 59 0.94 12.27 -18.06
C ALA A 59 1.05 11.88 -19.55
N GLY A 60 0.11 11.10 -20.06
CA GLY A 60 0.10 10.68 -21.47
C GLY A 60 0.93 9.44 -21.78
N HIS A 61 1.40 8.74 -20.75
CA HIS A 61 2.15 7.49 -20.94
C HIS A 61 1.21 6.32 -21.11
N ASP A 62 1.60 5.39 -22.01
CA ASP A 62 0.91 4.12 -22.16
C ASP A 62 1.39 3.16 -21.05
N PRO A 63 0.51 2.70 -20.17
CA PRO A 63 0.90 1.77 -19.10
C PRO A 63 1.55 0.47 -19.63
N GLY A 64 1.23 0.05 -20.84
CA GLY A 64 1.85 -1.13 -21.47
C GLY A 64 3.28 -0.91 -21.92
N SER A 65 3.74 0.34 -21.95
CA SER A 65 5.09 0.73 -22.40
C SER A 65 5.97 1.24 -21.26
N VAL A 66 5.41 1.42 -20.07
CA VAL A 66 6.11 1.97 -18.91
C VAL A 66 6.37 0.86 -17.91
N LYS A 67 7.61 0.78 -17.42
CA LYS A 67 7.98 -0.21 -16.41
C LYS A 67 7.62 0.27 -15.00
N VAL A 68 7.29 -0.67 -14.14
CA VAL A 68 7.05 -0.41 -12.71
C VAL A 68 8.21 0.35 -12.10
N ALA A 69 9.45 0.01 -12.45
CA ALA A 69 10.65 0.68 -11.96
C ALA A 69 10.65 2.20 -12.17
N GLN A 70 9.96 2.70 -13.20
CA GLN A 70 9.90 4.12 -13.50
C GLN A 70 8.93 4.91 -12.61
N TYR A 71 7.99 4.21 -11.98
CA TYR A 71 6.93 4.82 -11.19
C TYR A 71 6.84 4.36 -9.75
N LEU A 72 7.56 3.32 -9.36
CA LEU A 72 7.52 2.83 -7.99
C LEU A 72 8.03 3.91 -7.02
N SER A 73 7.43 3.98 -5.84
CA SER A 73 7.98 4.76 -4.75
C SER A 73 8.97 3.92 -3.97
N SER A 74 10.20 4.40 -3.84
CA SER A 74 11.22 3.82 -2.97
C SER A 74 11.24 4.50 -1.61
N ASN A 75 10.58 5.64 -1.46
CA ASN A 75 10.45 6.35 -0.20
C ASN A 75 9.21 5.85 0.56
N VAL A 76 9.25 4.58 0.92
CA VAL A 76 8.11 3.88 1.51
C VAL A 76 8.13 4.06 3.02
N THR A 77 6.99 4.38 3.59
CA THR A 77 6.81 4.34 5.04
C THR A 77 6.35 2.95 5.43
N PHE A 78 7.09 2.35 6.35
CA PHE A 78 6.79 1.02 6.87
C PHE A 78 6.03 1.13 8.18
N ALA A 79 5.13 0.18 8.41
CA ALA A 79 4.46 0.01 9.69
C ALA A 79 4.87 -1.33 10.30
N GLU A 80 4.74 -1.42 11.62
CA GLU A 80 4.94 -2.67 12.34
C GLU A 80 3.59 -3.28 12.71
N PRO A 81 3.49 -4.62 12.84
CA PRO A 81 2.22 -5.28 13.15
C PRO A 81 1.55 -4.77 14.43
N ALA A 82 2.33 -4.37 15.42
CA ALA A 82 1.83 -3.93 16.71
C ALA A 82 1.47 -2.43 16.77
N TRP A 83 1.68 -1.68 15.71
CA TRP A 83 1.20 -0.29 15.67
C TRP A 83 -0.31 -0.25 15.84
N SER A 84 -0.81 0.79 16.52
CA SER A 84 -2.24 1.03 16.53
C SER A 84 -2.73 1.45 15.15
N LEU A 85 -3.99 1.19 14.85
CA LEU A 85 -4.60 1.67 13.62
C LEU A 85 -4.62 3.19 13.54
N GLU A 86 -4.75 3.86 14.69
CA GLU A 86 -4.67 5.33 14.76
C GLU A 86 -3.32 5.85 14.30
N ARG A 87 -2.24 5.23 14.77
CA ARG A 87 -0.88 5.59 14.36
C ARG A 87 -0.69 5.41 12.86
N ALA A 88 -1.21 4.31 12.32
CA ALA A 88 -1.17 4.05 10.88
C ALA A 88 -1.96 5.10 10.10
N ALA A 89 -3.15 5.44 10.57
CA ALA A 89 -4.00 6.46 9.94
C ALA A 89 -3.31 7.82 9.94
N GLU A 90 -2.69 8.21 11.05
CA GLU A 90 -1.94 9.46 11.15
C GLU A 90 -0.77 9.50 10.16
N ALA A 91 -0.04 8.39 10.02
CA ALA A 91 1.05 8.28 9.07
C ALA A 91 0.56 8.47 7.63
N MET A 92 -0.58 7.88 7.28
CA MET A 92 -1.18 8.01 5.96
C MET A 92 -1.61 9.45 5.66
N VAL A 93 -2.26 10.10 6.61
CA VAL A 93 -2.70 11.50 6.46
C VAL A 93 -1.49 12.42 6.32
N LYS A 94 -0.49 12.24 7.18
CA LYS A 94 0.71 13.06 7.20
C LYS A 94 1.53 12.94 5.92
N GLY A 95 1.63 11.70 5.39
CA GLY A 95 2.38 11.42 4.18
C GLY A 95 1.59 11.56 2.88
N SER A 96 0.29 11.81 2.96
CA SER A 96 -0.62 11.87 1.79
C SER A 96 -0.61 10.58 0.98
N PHE A 97 -0.54 9.45 1.64
CA PHE A 97 -0.63 8.14 1.00
C PHE A 97 -1.69 7.26 1.68
N ARG A 98 -2.12 6.23 1.00
CA ARG A 98 -3.26 5.39 1.40
C ARG A 98 -2.88 3.96 1.73
N HIS A 99 -1.60 3.62 1.68
CA HIS A 99 -1.11 2.27 1.90
C HIS A 99 0.17 2.31 2.72
N LEU A 100 0.33 1.34 3.60
CA LEU A 100 1.56 1.10 4.34
C LEU A 100 2.01 -0.33 4.12
N VAL A 101 3.29 -0.52 3.89
CA VAL A 101 3.91 -1.85 3.88
C VAL A 101 4.19 -2.23 5.33
N VAL A 102 3.68 -3.38 5.74
CA VAL A 102 3.85 -3.87 7.11
C VAL A 102 5.02 -4.84 7.14
N VAL A 103 5.99 -4.55 7.99
CA VAL A 103 7.20 -5.35 8.11
C VAL A 103 7.35 -5.87 9.53
N ASP A 104 7.87 -7.08 9.64
CA ASP A 104 8.28 -7.69 10.90
C ASP A 104 9.76 -8.05 10.74
N GLY A 105 10.63 -7.25 11.36
CA GLY A 105 12.05 -7.35 11.09
C GLY A 105 12.38 -7.03 9.64
N ALA A 106 12.96 -7.97 8.92
CA ALA A 106 13.31 -7.83 7.51
C ALA A 106 12.20 -8.31 6.56
N ASP A 107 11.14 -8.91 7.10
CA ASP A 107 10.11 -9.56 6.29
C ASP A 107 8.90 -8.65 6.08
N VAL A 108 8.42 -8.59 4.84
CA VAL A 108 7.13 -7.98 4.53
C VAL A 108 6.05 -9.00 4.92
N VAL A 109 5.20 -8.62 5.88
CA VAL A 109 4.15 -9.50 6.39
C VAL A 109 2.74 -9.09 5.97
N GLY A 110 2.59 -7.90 5.41
CA GLY A 110 1.29 -7.44 4.96
C GLY A 110 1.33 -6.07 4.32
N VAL A 111 0.17 -5.65 3.86
CA VAL A 111 -0.10 -4.29 3.39
C VAL A 111 -1.38 -3.83 4.07
N LEU A 112 -1.35 -2.62 4.60
CA LEU A 112 -2.51 -1.98 5.21
C LEU A 112 -2.94 -0.81 4.33
N SER A 113 -4.21 -0.80 3.95
CA SER A 113 -4.80 0.32 3.22
C SER A 113 -5.66 1.18 4.14
N MET A 114 -5.91 2.42 3.72
CA MET A 114 -6.87 3.29 4.41
C MET A 114 -8.25 2.65 4.45
N ARG A 115 -8.62 1.93 3.40
CA ARG A 115 -9.88 1.16 3.34
C ARG A 115 -9.93 0.08 4.43
N ASP A 116 -8.81 -0.59 4.69
CA ASP A 116 -8.72 -1.60 5.75
C ASP A 116 -8.99 -0.97 7.13
N ILE A 117 -8.45 0.22 7.36
CA ILE A 117 -8.66 0.94 8.63
C ILE A 117 -10.14 1.27 8.80
N VAL A 118 -10.77 1.83 7.78
CA VAL A 118 -12.19 2.17 7.82
C VAL A 118 -13.03 0.91 8.03
N ARG A 119 -12.72 -0.17 7.34
CA ARG A 119 -13.40 -1.45 7.51
C ARG A 119 -13.33 -1.96 8.94
N CYS A 120 -12.15 -1.90 9.56
CA CYS A 120 -11.98 -2.30 10.96
C CYS A 120 -12.84 -1.47 11.90
N TRP A 121 -12.86 -0.16 11.72
CA TRP A 121 -13.66 0.72 12.55
C TRP A 121 -15.15 0.45 12.40
N VAL A 122 -15.61 0.20 11.19
CA VAL A 122 -17.03 -0.13 10.93
C VAL A 122 -17.39 -1.48 11.55
N GLN A 123 -16.54 -2.50 11.39
CA GLN A 123 -16.79 -3.84 11.94
C GLN A 123 -16.82 -3.88 13.46
N ASP A 124 -15.98 -3.05 14.08
CA ASP A 124 -15.95 -2.94 15.53
C ASP A 124 -17.15 -2.17 16.11
N GLY A 125 -18.02 -1.67 15.25
CA GLY A 125 -19.11 -0.80 15.64
C GLY A 125 -18.59 0.48 16.26
N ALA A 126 -17.34 0.78 16.04
CA ALA A 126 -16.66 1.73 16.87
C ALA A 126 -16.17 2.89 16.06
N THR A 127 -16.98 3.87 15.99
CA THR A 127 -16.44 5.23 15.98
C THR A 127 -15.60 5.51 17.23
N ALA A 128 -15.57 4.62 18.22
CA ALA A 128 -14.78 4.76 19.44
C ALA A 128 -13.26 4.76 19.21
N ASP A 129 -12.79 4.06 18.18
CA ASP A 129 -11.37 4.03 17.81
C ASP A 129 -11.01 5.12 16.81
N MET A 130 -11.98 5.89 16.36
CA MET A 130 -11.73 7.00 15.46
C MET A 130 -11.34 8.23 16.28
N PRO A 131 -10.45 9.08 15.76
CA PRO A 131 -10.19 10.37 16.35
C PRO A 131 -11.51 11.12 16.52
N GLY A 132 -11.71 11.73 17.67
CA GLY A 132 -12.91 12.53 17.89
C GLY A 132 -13.03 13.65 16.87
N PRO A 133 -14.24 14.22 16.72
CA PRO A 133 -14.42 15.36 15.82
C PRO A 133 -13.51 16.49 16.27
N ALA A 134 -12.85 17.07 15.29
CA ALA A 134 -11.97 18.21 15.53
C ALA A 134 -12.76 19.43 16.00
#